data_850328649d06d6cb928d1139e0c72ce0
#
_entry.id   850328649d06d6cb928d1139e0c72ce0
#
_cell.length_a   1.000
_cell.length_b   1.000
_cell.length_c   1.000
_cell.angle_alpha   90.00
_cell.angle_beta   90.00
_cell.angle_gamma   90.00
#
_symmetry.space_group_name_H-M   'P 1'
#
loop_
_entity.id
_entity.type
_entity.pdbx_description
1 polymer ?
#
loop_
_entity_poly.entity_id
_entity_poly.type
_entity_poly.pdbx_seq_one_letter_code
_entity_poly.pdbx_strand_id
1 'polypeptide(L)'
;MYKWNRRYREAGPETRKVFLLIGSIFIIIGAIMLIVGIVMMNNTKKKTKACTGEAKATVVRLDEAHTEDSEGYSKTTYAPVVEYSVGGETYTGMSPVHTSPCKFTVGQTVIVHYDPADPSVMIIEGDNGSKFLSIFFMAMGGFFAAMGLLFEIAGIKNWRYSYQ
;
A
#
# COMPACT_ATOMS: atom_id res chain seq x y z
N MET A 1 54.30 -23.93 15.44
CA MET A 1 53.92 -22.61 14.92
C MET A 1 52.94 -22.83 13.76
N TYR A 2 51.63 -22.89 14.05
CA TYR A 2 50.58 -23.19 13.04
C TYR A 2 50.25 -21.91 12.29
N LYS A 3 50.62 -21.78 11.02
CA LYS A 3 50.16 -20.74 10.10
C LYS A 3 48.71 -21.04 9.72
N TRP A 4 47.78 -20.30 10.29
CA TRP A 4 46.40 -20.23 9.82
C TRP A 4 46.37 -19.56 8.44
N ASN A 5 46.35 -20.33 7.36
CA ASN A 5 46.04 -19.86 6.02
C ASN A 5 44.52 -19.60 5.95
N ARG A 6 44.08 -18.40 6.29
CA ARG A 6 42.77 -17.91 5.91
C ARG A 6 42.78 -17.75 4.38
N ARG A 7 42.38 -18.80 3.67
CA ARG A 7 41.92 -18.61 2.29
C ARG A 7 40.64 -17.80 2.36
N TYR A 8 40.74 -16.49 2.20
CA TYR A 8 39.60 -15.67 1.83
C TYR A 8 39.17 -16.23 0.47
N ARG A 9 38.02 -16.90 0.45
CA ARG A 9 37.39 -17.33 -0.78
C ARG A 9 36.92 -16.05 -1.45
N GLU A 10 37.71 -15.51 -2.37
CA GLU A 10 37.37 -14.37 -3.19
C GLU A 10 36.02 -14.67 -3.86
N ALA A 11 35.06 -13.77 -3.71
CA ALA A 11 33.78 -13.91 -4.36
C ALA A 11 34.01 -13.80 -5.88
N GLY A 12 33.90 -14.93 -6.57
CA GLY A 12 34.15 -15.00 -8.01
C GLY A 12 33.19 -14.12 -8.82
N PRO A 13 33.45 -13.92 -10.12
CA PRO A 13 32.61 -13.10 -11.01
C PRO A 13 31.13 -13.51 -11.01
N GLU A 14 30.84 -14.76 -10.73
CA GLU A 14 29.48 -15.30 -10.60
C GLU A 14 28.73 -14.70 -9.39
N THR A 15 29.41 -14.52 -8.25
CA THR A 15 28.81 -13.91 -7.06
C THR A 15 28.36 -12.47 -7.34
N ARG A 16 29.15 -11.71 -8.10
CA ARG A 16 28.80 -10.35 -8.52
C ARG A 16 27.52 -10.33 -9.36
N LYS A 17 27.42 -11.21 -10.37
CA LYS A 17 26.23 -11.32 -11.21
C LYS A 17 24.98 -11.59 -10.38
N VAL A 18 25.09 -12.47 -9.39
CA VAL A 18 23.98 -12.79 -8.48
C VAL A 18 23.56 -11.55 -7.66
N PHE A 19 24.50 -10.78 -7.09
CA PHE A 19 24.18 -9.55 -6.35
C PHE A 19 23.51 -8.50 -7.24
N LEU A 20 23.98 -8.30 -8.47
CA LEU A 20 23.38 -7.36 -9.41
C LEU A 20 21.99 -7.82 -9.84
N LEU A 21 21.78 -9.10 -10.10
CA LEU A 21 20.46 -9.63 -10.45
C LEU A 21 19.46 -9.46 -9.30
N ILE A 22 19.85 -9.81 -8.08
CA ILE A 22 18.99 -9.61 -6.90
C ILE A 22 18.69 -8.14 -6.70
N GLY A 23 19.70 -7.26 -6.76
CA GLY A 23 19.53 -5.81 -6.63
C GLY A 23 18.57 -5.25 -7.66
N SER A 24 18.71 -5.61 -8.93
CA SER A 24 17.83 -5.17 -10.02
C SER A 24 16.38 -5.62 -9.82
N ILE A 25 16.15 -6.84 -9.36
CA ILE A 25 14.80 -7.35 -9.05
C ILE A 25 14.16 -6.51 -7.94
N PHE A 26 14.89 -6.23 -6.85
CA PHE A 26 14.39 -5.41 -5.75
C PHE A 26 14.08 -3.97 -6.20
N ILE A 27 14.91 -3.37 -7.05
CA ILE A 27 14.68 -2.02 -7.60
C ILE A 27 13.41 -2.01 -8.45
N ILE A 28 13.21 -3.02 -9.31
CA ILE A 28 12.02 -3.11 -10.17
C ILE A 28 10.74 -3.24 -9.32
N ILE A 29 10.74 -4.15 -8.34
CA ILE A 29 9.61 -4.31 -7.43
C ILE A 29 9.33 -3.02 -6.66
N GLY A 30 10.38 -2.38 -6.13
CA GLY A 30 10.29 -1.11 -5.43
C GLY A 30 9.70 0.00 -6.30
N ALA A 31 10.13 0.11 -7.56
CA ALA A 31 9.62 1.08 -8.51
C ALA A 31 8.13 0.86 -8.82
N ILE A 32 7.71 -0.39 -9.04
CA ILE A 32 6.29 -0.72 -9.27
C ILE A 32 5.44 -0.32 -8.07
N MET A 33 5.86 -0.67 -6.85
CA MET A 33 5.12 -0.32 -5.63
C MET A 33 5.05 1.20 -5.42
N LEU A 34 6.12 1.96 -5.70
CA LEU A 34 6.12 3.41 -5.65
C LEU A 34 5.12 4.01 -6.64
N ILE A 35 5.11 3.53 -7.89
CA ILE A 35 4.17 4.00 -8.91
C ILE A 35 2.73 3.74 -8.46
N VAL A 36 2.41 2.55 -8.00
CA VAL A 36 1.08 2.20 -7.47
C VAL A 36 0.69 3.12 -6.33
N GLY A 37 1.57 3.33 -5.34
CA GLY A 37 1.31 4.22 -4.21
C GLY A 37 1.05 5.67 -4.64
N ILE A 38 1.82 6.21 -5.59
CA ILE A 38 1.66 7.56 -6.14
C ILE A 38 0.32 7.69 -6.88
N VAL A 39 -0.03 6.72 -7.73
CA VAL A 39 -1.31 6.72 -8.47
C VAL A 39 -2.50 6.69 -7.51
N MET A 40 -2.46 5.81 -6.50
CA MET A 40 -3.51 5.74 -5.47
C MET A 40 -3.63 7.04 -4.70
N MET A 41 -2.51 7.66 -4.29
CA MET A 41 -2.51 8.94 -3.58
C MET A 41 -3.11 10.05 -4.43
N ASN A 42 -2.75 10.12 -5.71
CA ASN A 42 -3.28 11.12 -6.64
C ASN A 42 -4.79 10.95 -6.86
N ASN A 43 -5.27 9.71 -6.99
CA ASN A 43 -6.71 9.43 -7.12
C ASN A 43 -7.46 9.82 -5.84
N THR A 44 -6.93 9.50 -4.67
CA THR A 44 -7.51 9.91 -3.39
C THR A 44 -7.56 11.44 -3.27
N LYS A 45 -6.50 12.15 -3.63
CA LYS A 45 -6.47 13.63 -3.63
C LYS A 45 -7.48 14.23 -4.61
N LYS A 46 -7.64 13.66 -5.81
CA LYS A 46 -8.64 14.10 -6.81
C LYS A 46 -10.05 13.95 -6.25
N LYS A 47 -10.40 12.78 -5.69
CA LYS A 47 -11.70 12.57 -5.02
C LYS A 47 -11.92 13.56 -3.88
N THR A 48 -10.94 13.76 -3.00
CA THR A 48 -11.06 14.72 -1.89
C THR A 48 -11.29 16.15 -2.37
N LYS A 49 -10.73 16.55 -3.51
CA LYS A 49 -10.94 17.88 -4.09
C LYS A 49 -12.30 18.02 -4.76
N ALA A 50 -12.84 16.96 -5.36
CA ALA A 50 -14.15 16.95 -6.01
C ALA A 50 -15.29 16.91 -4.98
N CYS A 51 -15.10 16.15 -3.89
CA CYS A 51 -16.10 15.98 -2.83
C CYS A 51 -16.17 17.23 -1.93
N THR A 52 -16.89 18.25 -2.38
CA THR A 52 -17.09 19.55 -1.67
C THR A 52 -18.46 19.66 -1.01
N GLY A 53 -19.43 18.84 -1.42
CA GLY A 53 -20.73 18.74 -0.76
C GLY A 53 -20.64 17.92 0.53
N GLU A 54 -21.52 18.21 1.49
CA GLU A 54 -21.59 17.51 2.78
C GLU A 54 -23.01 17.03 3.02
N ALA A 55 -23.15 15.78 3.50
CA ALA A 55 -24.41 15.18 3.90
C ALA A 55 -24.24 14.29 5.12
N LYS A 56 -25.33 14.18 5.92
CA LYS A 56 -25.41 13.16 6.97
C LYS A 56 -25.77 11.82 6.33
N ALA A 57 -25.02 10.79 6.67
CA ALA A 57 -25.22 9.43 6.21
C ALA A 57 -25.40 8.48 7.38
N THR A 58 -26.09 7.39 7.16
CA THR A 58 -26.23 6.30 8.13
C THR A 58 -25.49 5.07 7.62
N VAL A 59 -24.70 4.43 8.46
CA VAL A 59 -24.07 3.14 8.13
C VAL A 59 -25.17 2.07 8.14
N VAL A 60 -25.53 1.58 6.97
CA VAL A 60 -26.63 0.60 6.81
C VAL A 60 -26.19 -0.83 6.94
N ARG A 61 -24.94 -1.13 6.56
CA ARG A 61 -24.32 -2.47 6.72
C ARG A 61 -22.80 -2.35 6.70
N LEU A 62 -22.14 -3.40 7.16
CA LEU A 62 -20.72 -3.64 6.96
C LEU A 62 -20.57 -4.72 5.89
N ASP A 63 -19.83 -4.41 4.84
CA ASP A 63 -19.45 -5.37 3.82
C ASP A 63 -18.28 -6.20 4.34
N GLU A 64 -18.41 -7.54 4.26
CA GLU A 64 -17.44 -8.46 4.83
C GLU A 64 -16.60 -9.08 3.73
N ALA A 65 -15.27 -9.04 3.89
CA ALA A 65 -14.33 -9.77 3.07
C ALA A 65 -13.61 -10.81 3.91
N HIS A 66 -13.75 -12.07 3.52
CA HIS A 66 -13.08 -13.20 4.15
C HIS A 66 -11.82 -13.55 3.39
N THR A 67 -10.70 -13.66 4.11
CA THR A 67 -9.43 -14.12 3.58
C THR A 67 -8.96 -15.29 4.41
N GLU A 68 -8.71 -16.44 3.78
CA GLU A 68 -8.05 -17.58 4.41
C GLU A 68 -6.56 -17.51 4.11
N ASP A 69 -5.73 -17.68 5.13
CA ASP A 69 -4.30 -17.83 4.95
C ASP A 69 -3.92 -19.29 4.63
N SER A 70 -2.66 -19.52 4.27
CA SER A 70 -2.16 -20.86 3.93
C SER A 70 -2.19 -21.86 5.09
N GLU A 71 -2.43 -21.39 6.30
CA GLU A 71 -2.52 -22.19 7.54
C GLU A 71 -3.99 -22.48 7.95
N GLY A 72 -4.98 -22.00 7.14
CA GLY A 72 -6.40 -22.20 7.36
C GLY A 72 -7.04 -21.24 8.36
N TYR A 73 -6.33 -20.17 8.77
CA TYR A 73 -6.94 -19.13 9.60
C TYR A 73 -7.76 -18.17 8.73
N SER A 74 -9.05 -18.07 9.06
CA SER A 74 -9.95 -17.12 8.41
C SER A 74 -9.86 -15.75 9.10
N LYS A 75 -9.55 -14.72 8.31
CA LYS A 75 -9.55 -13.32 8.76
C LYS A 75 -10.68 -12.58 8.04
N THR A 76 -11.57 -11.97 8.82
CA THR A 76 -12.65 -11.13 8.29
C THR A 76 -12.24 -9.66 8.41
N THR A 77 -12.44 -8.92 7.33
CA THR A 77 -12.26 -7.47 7.26
C THR A 77 -13.57 -6.85 6.81
N TYR A 78 -13.81 -5.59 7.16
CA TYR A 78 -15.09 -4.91 7.01
C TYR A 78 -14.92 -3.57 6.31
N ALA A 79 -15.85 -3.24 5.40
CA ALA A 79 -15.99 -1.93 4.80
C ALA A 79 -17.39 -1.36 5.10
N PRO A 80 -17.51 -0.13 5.63
CA PRO A 80 -18.82 0.49 5.89
C PRO A 80 -19.53 0.83 4.59
N VAL A 81 -20.81 0.46 4.52
CA VAL A 81 -21.75 0.87 3.49
C VAL A 81 -22.68 1.90 4.11
N VAL A 82 -22.76 3.08 3.50
CA VAL A 82 -23.52 4.22 4.01
C VAL A 82 -24.61 4.61 3.04
N GLU A 83 -25.72 5.12 3.58
CA GLU A 83 -26.85 5.69 2.84
C GLU A 83 -27.01 7.15 3.23
N TYR A 84 -27.23 8.03 2.25
CA TYR A 84 -27.42 9.46 2.43
C TYR A 84 -28.31 10.04 1.32
N SER A 85 -28.92 11.19 1.59
CA SER A 85 -29.82 11.84 0.63
C SER A 85 -29.28 13.20 0.21
N VAL A 86 -29.34 13.46 -1.09
CA VAL A 86 -28.97 14.74 -1.72
C VAL A 86 -30.06 15.14 -2.70
N GLY A 87 -30.60 16.34 -2.58
CA GLY A 87 -31.63 16.86 -3.49
C GLY A 87 -32.93 16.05 -3.53
N GLY A 88 -33.19 15.23 -2.49
CA GLY A 88 -34.38 14.36 -2.42
C GLY A 88 -34.15 12.95 -2.99
N GLU A 89 -32.99 12.67 -3.56
CA GLU A 89 -32.56 11.35 -4.01
C GLU A 89 -31.70 10.68 -2.97
N THR A 90 -31.82 9.35 -2.88
CA THR A 90 -31.04 8.53 -1.93
C THR A 90 -29.89 7.85 -2.65
N TYR A 91 -28.70 7.99 -2.11
CA TYR A 91 -27.46 7.42 -2.62
C TYR A 91 -26.89 6.43 -1.61
N THR A 92 -26.29 5.35 -2.14
CA THR A 92 -25.56 4.37 -1.34
C THR A 92 -24.11 4.37 -1.76
N GLY A 93 -23.21 4.44 -0.79
CA GLY A 93 -21.77 4.40 -1.04
C GLY A 93 -21.05 3.47 -0.08
N MET A 94 -19.88 2.96 -0.50
CA MET A 94 -19.07 2.03 0.30
C MET A 94 -17.63 2.53 0.37
N SER A 95 -16.98 2.28 1.52
CA SER A 95 -15.52 2.47 1.62
C SER A 95 -14.79 1.54 0.64
N PRO A 96 -13.79 2.03 -0.10
CA PRO A 96 -13.02 1.22 -1.02
C PRO A 96 -12.03 0.28 -0.33
N VAL A 97 -11.87 0.37 0.99
CA VAL A 97 -10.88 -0.41 1.75
C VAL A 97 -11.55 -1.11 2.92
N HIS A 98 -11.38 -2.43 2.97
CA HIS A 98 -11.78 -3.24 4.12
C HIS A 98 -10.71 -3.18 5.21
N THR A 99 -11.12 -3.00 6.46
CA THR A 99 -10.24 -2.90 7.63
C THR A 99 -10.66 -3.84 8.75
N SER A 100 -9.72 -4.24 9.58
CA SER A 100 -10.00 -4.98 10.82
C SER A 100 -9.09 -4.44 11.93
N PRO A 101 -9.65 -3.93 13.05
CA PRO A 101 -11.09 -3.77 13.32
C PRO A 101 -11.73 -2.68 12.45
N CYS A 102 -13.04 -2.79 12.22
CA CYS A 102 -13.80 -1.71 11.60
C CYS A 102 -14.00 -0.56 12.59
N LYS A 103 -13.82 0.67 12.13
CA LYS A 103 -14.03 1.87 12.96
C LYS A 103 -15.49 2.30 13.04
N PHE A 104 -16.34 1.75 12.18
CA PHE A 104 -17.74 2.13 12.04
C PHE A 104 -18.64 0.99 12.47
N THR A 105 -19.82 1.34 12.98
CA THR A 105 -20.86 0.38 13.41
C THR A 105 -22.16 0.61 12.65
N VAL A 106 -22.94 -0.45 12.41
CA VAL A 106 -24.24 -0.35 11.76
C VAL A 106 -25.17 0.52 12.60
N GLY A 107 -25.91 1.40 11.95
CA GLY A 107 -26.78 2.41 12.58
C GLY A 107 -26.07 3.70 13.00
N GLN A 108 -24.72 3.76 12.89
CA GLN A 108 -23.97 4.97 13.20
C GLN A 108 -24.26 6.07 12.17
N THR A 109 -24.48 7.28 12.65
CA THR A 109 -24.53 8.48 11.79
C THR A 109 -23.13 8.99 11.57
N VAL A 110 -22.77 9.22 10.32
CA VAL A 110 -21.47 9.73 9.88
C VAL A 110 -21.68 10.91 8.92
N ILE A 111 -20.64 11.69 8.70
CA ILE A 111 -20.61 12.72 7.67
C ILE A 111 -19.97 12.13 6.43
N VAL A 112 -20.60 12.37 5.28
CA VAL A 112 -20.01 12.06 3.97
C VAL A 112 -19.76 13.35 3.20
N HIS A 113 -18.63 13.43 2.54
CA HIS A 113 -18.34 14.46 1.56
C HIS A 113 -18.57 13.87 0.17
N TYR A 114 -19.44 14.49 -0.62
CA TYR A 114 -19.81 14.00 -1.96
C TYR A 114 -19.45 15.03 -3.04
N ASP A 115 -19.28 14.55 -4.28
CA ASP A 115 -19.09 15.40 -5.44
C ASP A 115 -20.45 15.98 -5.87
N PRO A 116 -20.67 17.30 -5.85
CA PRO A 116 -21.93 17.91 -6.28
C PRO A 116 -22.27 17.62 -7.76
N ALA A 117 -21.28 17.33 -8.60
CA ALA A 117 -21.50 16.98 -10.01
C ALA A 117 -21.92 15.51 -10.18
N ASP A 118 -21.48 14.63 -9.28
CA ASP A 118 -21.83 13.21 -9.23
C ASP A 118 -21.95 12.75 -7.78
N PRO A 119 -23.15 12.85 -7.18
CA PRO A 119 -23.33 12.48 -5.78
C PRO A 119 -23.04 11.01 -5.45
N SER A 120 -22.91 10.12 -6.43
CA SER A 120 -22.47 8.74 -6.20
C SER A 120 -20.99 8.63 -5.77
N VAL A 121 -20.19 9.66 -6.06
CA VAL A 121 -18.79 9.75 -5.65
C VAL A 121 -18.72 10.42 -4.28
N MET A 122 -18.33 9.67 -3.26
CA MET A 122 -18.27 10.16 -1.89
C MET A 122 -17.04 9.68 -1.11
N ILE A 123 -16.78 10.33 0.00
CA ILE A 123 -15.79 9.98 1.01
C ILE A 123 -16.45 10.04 2.38
N ILE A 124 -16.29 9.01 3.19
CA ILE A 124 -16.76 8.99 4.58
C ILE A 124 -15.73 9.73 5.44
N GLU A 125 -16.21 10.69 6.25
CA GLU A 125 -15.33 11.39 7.19
C GLU A 125 -14.74 10.41 8.21
N GLY A 126 -13.42 10.53 8.44
CA GLY A 126 -12.69 9.60 9.31
C GLY A 126 -12.26 8.29 8.65
N ASP A 127 -12.69 8.00 7.41
CA ASP A 127 -12.17 6.90 6.63
C ASP A 127 -10.83 7.27 5.98
N ASN A 128 -9.76 6.81 6.59
CA ASN A 128 -8.40 7.02 6.12
C ASN A 128 -7.77 5.79 5.44
N GLY A 129 -8.55 4.73 5.20
CA GLY A 129 -8.05 3.47 4.65
C GLY A 129 -7.26 3.64 3.35
N SER A 130 -7.81 4.37 2.39
CA SER A 130 -7.15 4.63 1.09
C SER A 130 -5.87 5.45 1.22
N LYS A 131 -5.82 6.43 2.13
CA LYS A 131 -4.62 7.23 2.39
C LYS A 131 -3.53 6.37 3.04
N PHE A 132 -3.92 5.58 4.04
CA PHE A 132 -2.99 4.67 4.72
C PHE A 132 -2.39 3.65 3.75
N LEU A 133 -3.22 3.03 2.91
CA LEU A 133 -2.77 2.05 1.92
C LEU A 133 -1.80 2.68 0.92
N SER A 134 -2.07 3.91 0.44
CA SER A 134 -1.16 4.63 -0.47
C SER A 134 0.20 4.89 0.17
N ILE A 135 0.21 5.37 1.42
CA ILE A 135 1.45 5.63 2.17
C ILE A 135 2.23 4.33 2.40
N PHE A 136 1.53 3.25 2.73
CA PHE A 136 2.13 1.93 2.92
C PHE A 136 2.86 1.44 1.67
N PHE A 137 2.21 1.51 0.49
CA PHE A 137 2.86 1.15 -0.77
C PHE A 137 4.07 2.03 -1.10
N MET A 138 3.99 3.34 -0.84
CA MET A 138 5.12 4.26 -1.04
C MET A 138 6.30 3.93 -0.11
N ALA A 139 6.04 3.67 1.17
CA ALA A 139 7.06 3.32 2.15
C ALA A 139 7.74 1.99 1.81
N MET A 140 6.94 0.96 1.49
CA MET A 140 7.45 -0.35 1.07
C MET A 140 8.26 -0.25 -0.22
N GLY A 141 7.76 0.49 -1.22
CA GLY A 141 8.47 0.70 -2.48
C GLY A 141 9.82 1.39 -2.28
N GLY A 142 9.86 2.42 -1.43
CA GLY A 142 11.10 3.10 -1.03
C GLY A 142 12.10 2.17 -0.33
N PHE A 143 11.60 1.32 0.57
CA PHE A 143 12.42 0.33 1.27
C PHE A 143 13.04 -0.69 0.31
N PHE A 144 12.24 -1.28 -0.60
CA PHE A 144 12.75 -2.23 -1.59
C PHE A 144 13.75 -1.59 -2.54
N ALA A 145 13.49 -0.37 -3.02
CA ALA A 145 14.43 0.35 -3.87
C ALA A 145 15.77 0.61 -3.17
N ALA A 146 15.74 1.03 -1.91
CA ALA A 146 16.94 1.25 -1.10
C ALA A 146 17.72 -0.05 -0.88
N MET A 147 17.04 -1.16 -0.56
CA MET A 147 17.65 -2.48 -0.43
C MET A 147 18.31 -2.91 -1.74
N GLY A 148 17.64 -2.74 -2.88
CA GLY A 148 18.19 -3.07 -4.18
C GLY A 148 19.47 -2.28 -4.49
N LEU A 149 19.49 -0.98 -4.21
CA LEU A 149 20.68 -0.13 -4.37
C LEU A 149 21.84 -0.60 -3.47
N LEU A 150 21.56 -1.00 -2.23
CA LEU A 150 22.58 -1.54 -1.33
C LEU A 150 23.20 -2.83 -1.88
N PHE A 151 22.41 -3.74 -2.45
CA PHE A 151 22.90 -4.95 -3.10
C PHE A 151 23.78 -4.64 -4.32
N GLU A 152 23.40 -3.67 -5.16
CA GLU A 152 24.21 -3.24 -6.30
C GLU A 152 25.54 -2.65 -5.87
N ILE A 153 25.52 -1.73 -4.88
CA ILE A 153 26.73 -1.12 -4.33
C ILE A 153 27.65 -2.19 -3.74
N ALA A 154 27.11 -3.14 -3.00
CA ALA A 154 27.89 -4.25 -2.43
C ALA A 154 28.51 -5.11 -3.53
N GLY A 155 27.77 -5.42 -4.60
CA GLY A 155 28.28 -6.15 -5.76
C GLY A 155 29.41 -5.42 -6.50
N ILE A 156 29.30 -4.10 -6.65
CA ILE A 156 30.34 -3.26 -7.29
C ILE A 156 31.57 -3.13 -6.38
N LYS A 157 31.39 -2.89 -5.08
CA LYS A 157 32.48 -2.72 -4.13
C LYS A 157 33.31 -4.00 -4.00
N ASN A 158 32.68 -5.15 -3.97
CA ASN A 158 33.37 -6.46 -3.87
C ASN A 158 34.28 -6.73 -5.08
N TRP A 159 33.95 -6.17 -6.25
CA TRP A 159 34.79 -6.27 -7.45
C TRP A 159 36.08 -5.43 -7.37
N ARG A 160 36.05 -4.24 -6.73
CA ARG A 160 37.24 -3.36 -6.61
C ARG A 160 38.37 -3.97 -5.78
N TYR A 161 38.04 -4.81 -4.81
CA TYR A 161 39.05 -5.49 -3.97
C TYR A 161 39.68 -6.74 -4.65
N SER A 162 39.14 -7.20 -5.77
CA SER A 162 39.65 -8.39 -6.50
C SER A 162 40.78 -8.08 -7.48
N TYR A 163 41.09 -6.80 -7.73
CA TYR A 163 42.11 -6.34 -8.70
C TYR A 163 43.27 -5.54 -8.08
N GLN A 164 43.39 -5.51 -6.75
CA GLN A 164 44.56 -5.00 -6.02
C GLN A 164 45.32 -6.15 -5.38
#